data_5eae9c012591cce317288745599505dd
#
_entry.id   5eae9c012591cce317288745599505dd
#
_cell.length_a   1.000
_cell.length_b   1.000
_cell.length_c   1.000
_cell.angle_alpha   90.00
_cell.angle_beta   90.00
_cell.angle_gamma   90.00
#
_symmetry.space_group_name_H-M   'P 1'
#
loop_
_entity.id
_entity.type
_entity.pdbx_description
1 polymer ?
#
loop_
_entity_poly.entity_id
_entity_poly.type
_entity_poly.pdbx_seq_one_letter_code
_entity_poly.pdbx_strand_id
1 'polypeptide(L)'
;MNTGNYAENNRVIITGTVETALSFSHEVYDETFYTFMIRSPRLSENFDAVRITISEKFLSGIELNVGTRVKISGQFRSYNNFSNVGNRLILTVFVKDIEIPDDADSEQNSNLIQLNGYICKQPVYRTTPFGREIADILLAVNRSYNKSDYIPCIAWGRNARFVNGLQVGEKITLCGRIQSRNYTKKTDETTSVTKTAYEISISNICLADNSAEQNIG
;
A
#
# COMPACT_ATOMS: atom_id res chain seq x y z
N MET A 1 2.26 17.24 -24.57
CA MET A 1 1.71 16.87 -23.24
C MET A 1 2.54 15.71 -22.74
N ASN A 2 3.33 15.96 -21.70
CA ASN A 2 4.33 15.00 -21.20
C ASN A 2 3.60 13.89 -20.45
N THR A 3 3.37 12.74 -21.07
CA THR A 3 2.93 11.51 -20.40
C THR A 3 4.14 10.90 -19.71
N GLY A 4 4.68 11.62 -18.73
CA GLY A 4 5.72 11.07 -17.87
C GLY A 4 5.25 9.73 -17.32
N ASN A 5 6.14 8.79 -17.27
CA ASN A 5 5.97 7.36 -16.98
C ASN A 5 5.50 7.12 -15.53
N TYR A 6 4.34 7.70 -15.16
CA TYR A 6 3.72 7.57 -13.82
C TYR A 6 3.25 6.14 -13.51
N ALA A 7 3.23 5.27 -14.53
CA ALA A 7 2.85 3.86 -14.34
C ALA A 7 3.93 3.04 -13.62
N GLU A 8 5.18 3.51 -13.61
CA GLU A 8 6.32 2.78 -13.04
C GLU A 8 6.62 3.13 -11.57
N ASN A 9 6.08 4.24 -11.05
CA ASN A 9 6.41 4.71 -9.71
C ASN A 9 5.60 4.06 -8.57
N ASN A 10 4.59 3.23 -8.90
CA ASN A 10 3.73 2.58 -7.93
C ASN A 10 3.20 1.27 -8.52
N ARG A 11 3.78 0.16 -8.12
CA ARG A 11 3.40 -1.17 -8.60
C ARG A 11 3.18 -2.11 -7.43
N VAL A 12 2.05 -2.79 -7.43
CA VAL A 12 1.69 -3.84 -6.47
C VAL A 12 1.41 -5.13 -7.21
N ILE A 13 1.89 -6.25 -6.68
CA ILE A 13 1.44 -7.60 -7.00
C ILE A 13 1.13 -8.28 -5.68
N ILE A 14 -0.12 -8.66 -5.48
CA ILE A 14 -0.56 -9.29 -4.24
C ILE A 14 -1.49 -10.47 -4.51
N THR A 15 -1.26 -11.56 -3.77
CA THR A 15 -2.12 -12.74 -3.75
C THR A 15 -2.82 -12.82 -2.40
N GLY A 16 -4.07 -13.23 -2.40
CA GLY A 16 -4.82 -13.39 -1.16
C GLY A 16 -6.16 -14.06 -1.39
N THR A 17 -6.84 -14.36 -0.30
CA THR A 17 -8.19 -14.93 -0.31
C THR A 17 -9.20 -13.82 0.01
N VAL A 18 -10.25 -13.72 -0.77
CA VAL A 18 -11.36 -12.76 -0.54
C VAL A 18 -11.98 -13.02 0.82
N GLU A 19 -12.02 -11.99 1.67
CA GLU A 19 -12.52 -12.07 3.05
C GLU A 19 -13.92 -11.47 3.22
N THR A 20 -14.25 -10.45 2.42
CA THR A 20 -15.56 -9.79 2.47
C THR A 20 -16.21 -9.73 1.11
N ALA A 21 -17.54 -9.74 1.08
CA ALA A 21 -18.29 -9.46 -0.15
C ALA A 21 -17.94 -8.07 -0.71
N LEU A 22 -18.18 -7.90 -2.02
CA LEU A 22 -18.08 -6.60 -2.68
C LEU A 22 -19.06 -5.61 -2.04
N SER A 23 -18.56 -4.42 -1.74
CA SER A 23 -19.35 -3.29 -1.23
C SER A 23 -19.18 -2.11 -2.17
N PHE A 24 -20.28 -1.45 -2.53
CA PHE A 24 -20.24 -0.22 -3.31
C PHE A 24 -19.33 0.82 -2.62
N SER A 25 -18.47 1.45 -3.40
CA SER A 25 -17.55 2.48 -2.94
C SER A 25 -17.96 3.87 -3.43
N HIS A 26 -17.95 4.07 -4.72
CA HIS A 26 -18.26 5.34 -5.38
C HIS A 26 -18.43 5.12 -6.88
N GLU A 27 -18.90 6.15 -7.56
CA GLU A 27 -19.02 6.20 -9.02
C GLU A 27 -18.30 7.45 -9.54
N VAL A 28 -17.59 7.31 -10.66
CA VAL A 28 -16.89 8.41 -11.34
C VAL A 28 -17.02 8.23 -12.85
N TYR A 29 -17.61 9.22 -13.54
CA TYR A 29 -17.81 9.19 -15.01
C TYR A 29 -18.49 7.91 -15.49
N ASP A 30 -19.62 7.54 -14.88
CA ASP A 30 -20.40 6.33 -15.20
C ASP A 30 -19.64 5.01 -15.01
N GLU A 31 -18.55 5.03 -14.26
CA GLU A 31 -17.78 3.85 -13.85
C GLU A 31 -17.95 3.60 -12.37
N THR A 32 -18.52 2.44 -12.03
CA THR A 32 -18.77 2.02 -10.65
C THR A 32 -17.54 1.35 -10.05
N PHE A 33 -17.23 1.70 -8.80
CA PHE A 33 -16.15 1.11 -8.03
C PHE A 33 -16.67 0.42 -6.78
N TYR A 34 -16.10 -0.75 -6.52
CA TYR A 34 -16.38 -1.57 -5.35
C TYR A 34 -15.14 -1.71 -4.48
N THR A 35 -15.36 -2.02 -3.19
CA THR A 35 -14.28 -2.38 -2.26
C THR A 35 -14.57 -3.73 -1.62
N PHE A 36 -13.49 -4.46 -1.33
CA PHE A 36 -13.50 -5.69 -0.56
C PHE A 36 -12.18 -5.87 0.17
N MET A 37 -12.12 -6.85 1.07
CA MET A 37 -10.89 -7.20 1.79
C MET A 37 -10.37 -8.53 1.29
N ILE A 38 -9.04 -8.63 1.23
CA ILE A 38 -8.36 -9.92 1.05
C ILE A 38 -7.45 -10.21 2.24
N ARG A 39 -7.24 -11.49 2.51
CA ARG A 39 -6.23 -11.99 3.46
C ARG A 39 -5.04 -12.48 2.65
N SER A 40 -3.92 -11.77 2.75
CA SER A 40 -2.65 -12.14 2.12
C SER A 40 -1.76 -12.84 3.15
N PRO A 41 -1.35 -14.10 2.93
CA PRO A 41 -0.56 -14.85 3.90
C PRO A 41 0.83 -14.26 4.06
N ARG A 42 1.37 -14.37 5.26
CA ARG A 42 2.78 -14.09 5.58
C ARG A 42 3.57 -15.40 5.54
N LEU A 43 4.88 -15.31 5.59
CA LEU A 43 5.76 -16.48 5.82
C LEU A 43 5.52 -17.15 7.18
N SER A 44 4.94 -16.42 8.13
CA SER A 44 4.42 -16.96 9.39
C SER A 44 2.96 -17.37 9.23
N GLU A 45 2.37 -18.04 10.21
CA GLU A 45 0.94 -18.41 10.24
C GLU A 45 -0.03 -17.20 10.23
N ASN A 46 0.49 -15.99 10.28
CA ASN A 46 -0.28 -14.75 10.24
C ASN A 46 -0.61 -14.34 8.81
N PHE A 47 -1.52 -13.38 8.68
CA PHE A 47 -1.90 -12.77 7.41
C PHE A 47 -1.95 -11.24 7.52
N ASP A 48 -1.91 -10.58 6.37
CA ASP A 48 -2.22 -9.16 6.23
C ASP A 48 -3.61 -9.01 5.61
N ALA A 49 -4.49 -8.28 6.30
CA ALA A 49 -5.77 -7.87 5.73
C ALA A 49 -5.53 -6.65 4.85
N VAL A 50 -5.87 -6.72 3.57
CA VAL A 50 -5.62 -5.63 2.62
C VAL A 50 -6.91 -5.21 1.94
N ARG A 51 -7.19 -3.91 1.95
CA ARG A 51 -8.33 -3.33 1.24
C ARG A 51 -8.02 -3.25 -0.25
N ILE A 52 -8.97 -3.68 -1.06
CA ILE A 52 -8.93 -3.63 -2.52
C ILE A 52 -10.02 -2.68 -3.01
N THR A 53 -9.72 -1.88 -4.01
CA THR A 53 -10.70 -1.09 -4.78
C THR A 53 -10.64 -1.53 -6.24
N ILE A 54 -11.78 -1.95 -6.77
CA ILE A 54 -11.90 -2.50 -8.11
C ILE A 54 -13.01 -1.80 -8.89
N SER A 55 -12.75 -1.52 -10.17
CA SER A 55 -13.79 -1.08 -11.11
C SER A 55 -14.64 -2.27 -11.54
N GLU A 56 -15.93 -2.02 -11.78
CA GLU A 56 -16.86 -3.01 -12.32
C GLU A 56 -16.37 -3.64 -13.63
N LYS A 57 -15.58 -2.92 -14.43
CA LYS A 57 -15.01 -3.40 -15.69
C LYS A 57 -14.17 -4.67 -15.55
N PHE A 58 -13.53 -4.84 -14.39
CA PHE A 58 -12.71 -6.03 -14.09
C PHE A 58 -13.53 -7.18 -13.50
N LEU A 59 -14.83 -6.99 -13.26
CA LEU A 59 -15.70 -8.03 -12.68
C LEU A 59 -16.42 -8.84 -13.78
N SER A 60 -16.34 -8.43 -15.04
CA SER A 60 -16.96 -9.16 -16.16
C SER A 60 -16.31 -10.55 -16.31
N GLY A 61 -17.11 -11.59 -16.10
CA GLY A 61 -16.66 -12.98 -16.20
C GLY A 61 -15.88 -13.52 -14.99
N ILE A 62 -15.78 -12.74 -13.90
CA ILE A 62 -15.12 -13.16 -12.66
C ILE A 62 -16.12 -13.16 -11.51
N GLU A 63 -16.28 -14.28 -10.83
CA GLU A 63 -17.05 -14.37 -9.59
C GLU A 63 -16.14 -14.21 -8.39
N LEU A 64 -16.22 -13.06 -7.71
CA LEU A 64 -15.49 -12.77 -6.48
C LEU A 64 -16.34 -13.11 -5.26
N ASN A 65 -16.39 -14.38 -4.90
CA ASN A 65 -17.03 -14.84 -3.68
C ASN A 65 -16.04 -14.84 -2.49
N VAL A 66 -16.56 -14.73 -1.27
CA VAL A 66 -15.74 -14.94 -0.06
C VAL A 66 -15.13 -16.34 -0.12
N GLY A 67 -13.83 -16.44 0.13
CA GLY A 67 -13.06 -17.67 -0.03
C GLY A 67 -12.36 -17.81 -1.38
N THR A 68 -12.71 -17.02 -2.41
CA THR A 68 -12.03 -17.05 -3.70
C THR A 68 -10.58 -16.57 -3.54
N ARG A 69 -9.64 -17.33 -4.06
CA ARG A 69 -8.24 -16.92 -4.16
C ARG A 69 -8.05 -16.04 -5.38
N VAL A 70 -7.36 -14.92 -5.20
CA VAL A 70 -7.12 -13.94 -6.26
C VAL A 70 -5.65 -13.51 -6.30
N LYS A 71 -5.17 -13.19 -7.48
CA LYS A 71 -3.90 -12.50 -7.73
C LYS A 71 -4.21 -11.15 -8.38
N ILE A 72 -3.74 -10.10 -7.75
CA ILE A 72 -4.08 -8.72 -8.12
C ILE A 72 -2.79 -7.98 -8.47
N SER A 73 -2.81 -7.32 -9.63
CA SER A 73 -1.84 -6.30 -10.01
C SER A 73 -2.49 -4.92 -9.93
N GLY A 74 -1.78 -3.93 -9.38
CA GLY A 74 -2.36 -2.61 -9.20
C GLY A 74 -1.41 -1.56 -8.65
N GLN A 75 -2.01 -0.54 -8.04
CA GLN A 75 -1.30 0.58 -7.41
C GLN A 75 -1.80 0.75 -5.98
N PHE A 76 -0.90 1.06 -5.05
CA PHE A 76 -1.27 1.36 -3.67
C PHE A 76 -1.60 2.83 -3.52
N ARG A 77 -2.84 3.15 -3.25
CA ARG A 77 -3.36 4.52 -3.23
C ARG A 77 -3.82 4.94 -1.86
N SER A 78 -3.75 6.24 -1.61
CA SER A 78 -4.21 6.87 -0.39
C SER A 78 -5.35 7.86 -0.67
N TYR A 79 -6.35 7.86 0.21
CA TYR A 79 -7.48 8.79 0.18
C TYR A 79 -7.73 9.38 1.56
N ASN A 80 -8.04 10.67 1.61
CA ASN A 80 -8.50 11.29 2.84
C ASN A 80 -9.95 10.88 3.12
N ASN A 81 -10.18 10.34 4.30
CA ASN A 81 -11.52 10.07 4.78
C ASN A 81 -12.06 11.30 5.50
N PHE A 82 -13.01 11.97 4.89
CA PHE A 82 -13.68 13.14 5.46
C PHE A 82 -14.86 12.77 6.38
N SER A 83 -15.23 11.48 6.45
CA SER A 83 -16.19 11.02 7.45
C SER A 83 -15.51 11.00 8.83
N ASN A 84 -16.25 11.32 9.87
CA ASN A 84 -15.76 11.25 11.25
C ASN A 84 -15.64 9.79 11.76
N VAL A 85 -15.94 8.81 10.91
CA VAL A 85 -15.92 7.38 11.24
C VAL A 85 -14.72 6.71 10.61
N GLY A 86 -13.95 5.96 11.39
CA GLY A 86 -12.81 5.18 10.92
C GLY A 86 -11.46 5.92 10.94
N ASN A 87 -10.54 5.52 10.06
CA ASN A 87 -9.23 6.14 9.91
C ASN A 87 -9.31 7.36 9.00
N ARG A 88 -8.57 8.41 9.31
CA ARG A 88 -8.48 9.62 8.46
C ARG A 88 -7.86 9.33 7.10
N LEU A 89 -6.92 8.41 7.03
CA LEU A 89 -6.25 7.97 5.81
C LEU A 89 -6.74 6.57 5.47
N ILE A 90 -7.33 6.42 4.29
CA ILE A 90 -7.70 5.14 3.70
C ILE A 90 -6.60 4.75 2.73
N LEU A 91 -6.04 3.56 2.91
CA LEU A 91 -5.07 2.96 2.01
C LEU A 91 -5.71 1.74 1.35
N THR A 92 -5.53 1.60 0.04
CA THR A 92 -6.13 0.54 -0.77
C THR A 92 -5.26 0.17 -1.95
N VAL A 93 -5.30 -1.08 -2.38
CA VAL A 93 -4.79 -1.49 -3.70
C VAL A 93 -5.87 -1.18 -4.74
N PHE A 94 -5.57 -0.28 -5.64
CA PHE A 94 -6.41 0.06 -6.79
C PHE A 94 -6.07 -0.89 -7.93
N VAL A 95 -7.03 -1.74 -8.29
CA VAL A 95 -6.84 -2.83 -9.25
C VAL A 95 -6.56 -2.29 -10.65
N LYS A 96 -5.58 -2.87 -11.31
CA LYS A 96 -5.28 -2.70 -12.74
C LYS A 96 -5.48 -3.99 -13.50
N ASP A 97 -5.37 -5.12 -12.79
CA ASP A 97 -5.62 -6.44 -13.31
C ASP A 97 -5.90 -7.41 -12.17
N ILE A 98 -6.76 -8.40 -12.40
CA ILE A 98 -7.13 -9.42 -11.44
C ILE A 98 -7.27 -10.78 -12.14
N GLU A 99 -6.67 -11.78 -11.53
CA GLU A 99 -6.70 -13.17 -12.00
C GLU A 99 -7.20 -14.08 -10.87
N ILE A 100 -7.93 -15.14 -11.22
CA ILE A 100 -8.15 -16.28 -10.35
C ILE A 100 -7.07 -17.29 -10.72
N PRO A 101 -6.04 -17.52 -9.87
CA PRO A 101 -4.95 -18.40 -10.20
C PRO A 101 -5.44 -19.87 -10.26
N ASP A 102 -4.91 -20.61 -11.22
CA ASP A 102 -5.12 -22.05 -11.31
C ASP A 102 -4.44 -22.78 -10.14
N ASP A 103 -4.85 -24.04 -9.87
CA ASP A 103 -4.33 -24.85 -8.76
C ASP A 103 -2.80 -25.00 -8.80
N ALA A 104 -2.19 -25.02 -9.98
CA ALA A 104 -0.74 -25.09 -10.16
C ALA A 104 0.01 -23.83 -9.65
N ASP A 105 -0.62 -22.66 -9.73
CA ASP A 105 -0.09 -21.38 -9.25
C ASP A 105 -0.53 -21.06 -7.82
N SER A 106 -1.32 -21.92 -7.20
CA SER A 106 -1.92 -21.69 -5.88
C SER A 106 -0.89 -21.60 -4.74
N GLU A 107 0.31 -22.14 -4.92
CA GLU A 107 1.39 -22.11 -3.92
C GLU A 107 2.18 -20.80 -3.91
N GLN A 108 2.13 -19.99 -4.99
CA GLN A 108 2.84 -18.73 -5.05
C GLN A 108 2.08 -17.62 -4.31
N ASN A 109 2.51 -17.35 -3.08
CA ASN A 109 2.04 -16.22 -2.32
C ASN A 109 2.90 -14.98 -2.65
N SER A 110 2.25 -13.96 -3.18
CA SER A 110 2.92 -12.70 -3.50
C SER A 110 2.32 -11.57 -2.65
N ASN A 111 3.17 -10.76 -2.07
CA ASN A 111 2.81 -9.47 -1.48
C ASN A 111 4.02 -8.57 -1.70
N LEU A 112 4.07 -8.01 -2.90
CA LEU A 112 5.19 -7.22 -3.38
C LEU A 112 4.69 -5.84 -3.77
N ILE A 113 5.40 -4.82 -3.31
CA ILE A 113 5.17 -3.44 -3.70
C ILE A 113 6.49 -2.77 -4.05
N GLN A 114 6.49 -2.01 -5.13
CA GLN A 114 7.57 -1.12 -5.52
C GLN A 114 7.01 0.31 -5.61
N LEU A 115 7.68 1.22 -4.93
CA LEU A 115 7.33 2.64 -4.91
C LEU A 115 8.55 3.50 -5.25
N ASN A 116 8.29 4.56 -6.01
CA ASN A 116 9.25 5.64 -6.25
C ASN A 116 8.56 6.95 -5.89
N GLY A 117 9.14 7.72 -4.97
CA GLY A 117 8.50 8.92 -4.44
C GLY A 117 9.46 9.76 -3.61
N TYR A 118 8.91 10.77 -2.97
CA TYR A 118 9.66 11.75 -2.20
C TYR A 118 9.36 11.63 -0.70
N ILE A 119 10.37 11.77 0.13
CA ILE A 119 10.21 11.90 1.57
C ILE A 119 9.50 13.22 1.86
N CYS A 120 8.29 13.18 2.42
CA CYS A 120 7.49 14.38 2.66
C CYS A 120 7.43 14.81 4.14
N LYS A 121 8.02 14.01 5.03
CA LYS A 121 8.23 14.33 6.45
C LYS A 121 9.57 13.82 6.89
N GLN A 122 10.21 14.52 7.85
CA GLN A 122 11.43 14.02 8.47
C GLN A 122 11.22 12.61 9.01
N PRO A 123 12.05 11.64 8.60
CA PRO A 123 11.97 10.27 9.12
C PRO A 123 12.09 10.24 10.64
N VAL A 124 11.34 9.35 11.29
CA VAL A 124 11.37 9.17 12.74
C VAL A 124 12.06 7.87 13.07
N TYR A 125 13.34 7.96 13.42
CA TYR A 125 14.13 6.81 13.88
C TYR A 125 13.92 6.56 15.38
N ARG A 126 13.79 5.29 15.75
CA ARG A 126 13.66 4.86 17.14
C ARG A 126 14.11 3.41 17.34
N THR A 127 14.44 3.06 18.56
CA THR A 127 14.69 1.68 18.95
C THR A 127 13.49 1.14 19.72
N THR A 128 13.02 -0.05 19.36
CA THR A 128 11.94 -0.73 20.09
C THR A 128 12.42 -1.22 21.45
N PRO A 129 11.51 -1.53 22.40
CA PRO A 129 11.88 -2.12 23.70
C PRO A 129 12.70 -3.41 23.59
N PHE A 130 12.61 -4.12 22.48
CA PHE A 130 13.40 -5.34 22.19
C PHE A 130 14.71 -5.06 21.45
N GLY A 131 15.18 -3.80 21.41
CA GLY A 131 16.44 -3.41 20.77
C GLY A 131 16.43 -3.39 19.24
N ARG A 132 15.27 -3.49 18.59
CA ARG A 132 15.18 -3.41 17.12
C ARG A 132 15.13 -1.95 16.68
N GLU A 133 16.02 -1.61 15.76
CA GLU A 133 16.04 -0.29 15.11
C GLU A 133 14.93 -0.21 14.05
N ILE A 134 14.13 0.84 14.09
CA ILE A 134 13.08 1.11 13.11
C ILE A 134 13.07 2.59 12.74
N ALA A 135 12.60 2.89 11.52
CA ALA A 135 12.35 4.27 11.09
C ALA A 135 11.00 4.34 10.36
N ASP A 136 10.16 5.28 10.80
CA ASP A 136 8.88 5.58 10.17
C ASP A 136 9.08 6.66 9.12
N ILE A 137 8.55 6.44 7.91
CA ILE A 137 8.63 7.34 6.76
C ILE A 137 7.22 7.63 6.26
N LEU A 138 6.98 8.85 5.79
CA LEU A 138 5.83 9.17 4.96
C LEU A 138 6.33 9.50 3.56
N LEU A 139 5.97 8.65 2.58
CA LEU A 139 6.38 8.78 1.19
C LEU A 139 5.26 9.44 0.38
N ALA A 140 5.59 10.49 -0.39
CA ALA A 140 4.71 11.07 -1.38
C ALA A 140 5.00 10.46 -2.75
N VAL A 141 4.05 9.73 -3.30
CA VAL A 141 4.13 9.10 -4.62
C VAL A 141 3.24 9.87 -5.59
N ASN A 142 3.85 10.47 -6.60
CA ASN A 142 3.14 11.30 -7.57
C ASN A 142 2.19 10.48 -8.43
N ARG A 143 1.02 11.06 -8.74
CA ARG A 143 0.03 10.56 -9.69
C ARG A 143 -0.18 11.58 -10.82
N SER A 144 -0.87 11.14 -11.86
CA SER A 144 -1.41 12.04 -12.89
C SER A 144 -2.27 13.14 -12.27
N TYR A 145 -2.40 14.26 -12.97
CA TYR A 145 -3.20 15.43 -12.56
C TYR A 145 -2.73 16.09 -11.26
N ASN A 146 -1.41 16.16 -11.02
CA ASN A 146 -0.79 16.82 -9.86
C ASN A 146 -1.34 16.33 -8.51
N LYS A 147 -1.73 15.06 -8.43
CA LYS A 147 -2.12 14.40 -7.18
C LYS A 147 -0.96 13.57 -6.64
N SER A 148 -0.96 13.31 -5.35
CA SER A 148 0.00 12.42 -4.71
C SER A 148 -0.69 11.48 -3.74
N ASP A 149 -0.16 10.27 -3.64
CA ASP A 149 -0.48 9.32 -2.59
C ASP A 149 0.51 9.48 -1.45
N TYR A 150 0.01 9.59 -0.22
CA TYR A 150 0.83 9.66 0.99
C TYR A 150 0.82 8.30 1.66
N ILE A 151 1.94 7.60 1.56
CA ILE A 151 2.05 6.19 1.94
C ILE A 151 2.97 6.06 3.16
N PRO A 152 2.44 5.62 4.32
CA PRO A 152 3.26 5.28 5.47
C PRO A 152 4.14 4.06 5.17
N CYS A 153 5.41 4.15 5.53
CA CYS A 153 6.36 3.07 5.36
C CYS A 153 7.17 2.89 6.65
N ILE A 154 7.60 1.66 6.93
CA ILE A 154 8.47 1.32 8.04
C ILE A 154 9.71 0.59 7.55
N ALA A 155 10.87 1.09 7.94
CA ALA A 155 12.17 0.50 7.68
C ALA A 155 12.69 -0.19 8.95
N TRP A 156 13.49 -1.24 8.79
CA TRP A 156 14.05 -2.05 9.87
C TRP A 156 15.56 -2.16 9.77
N GLY A 157 16.26 -2.16 10.91
CA GLY A 157 17.70 -2.40 11.02
C GLY A 157 18.53 -1.53 10.10
N ARG A 158 19.29 -2.15 9.16
CA ARG A 158 20.14 -1.42 8.21
C ARG A 158 19.36 -0.37 7.39
N ASN A 159 18.16 -0.71 6.93
CA ASN A 159 17.32 0.23 6.19
C ASN A 159 16.85 1.39 7.08
N ALA A 160 16.58 1.16 8.37
CA ALA A 160 16.23 2.22 9.32
C ALA A 160 17.39 3.20 9.52
N ARG A 161 18.62 2.70 9.65
CA ARG A 161 19.84 3.55 9.74
C ARG A 161 20.06 4.37 8.49
N PHE A 162 19.88 3.75 7.30
CA PHE A 162 19.96 4.46 6.03
C PHE A 162 18.94 5.62 5.96
N VAL A 163 17.68 5.32 6.28
CA VAL A 163 16.58 6.29 6.26
C VAL A 163 16.81 7.44 7.25
N ASN A 164 17.41 7.17 8.41
CA ASN A 164 17.71 8.21 9.41
C ASN A 164 18.63 9.32 8.88
N GLY A 165 19.42 9.04 7.86
CA GLY A 165 20.29 10.02 7.19
C GLY A 165 19.58 10.84 6.11
N LEU A 166 18.36 10.48 5.72
CA LEU A 166 17.65 11.12 4.62
C LEU A 166 16.90 12.38 5.05
N GLN A 167 16.74 13.30 4.09
CA GLN A 167 16.08 14.59 4.29
C GLN A 167 14.73 14.65 3.56
N VAL A 168 13.88 15.57 4.00
CA VAL A 168 12.62 15.89 3.29
C VAL A 168 12.95 16.42 1.90
N GLY A 169 12.21 15.90 0.89
CA GLY A 169 12.41 16.24 -0.53
C GLY A 169 13.32 15.27 -1.28
N GLU A 170 14.05 14.40 -0.60
CA GLU A 170 14.84 13.37 -1.29
C GLU A 170 13.95 12.33 -1.95
N LYS A 171 14.32 11.98 -3.18
CA LYS A 171 13.63 10.96 -3.99
C LYS A 171 14.23 9.60 -3.70
N ILE A 172 13.37 8.64 -3.38
CA ILE A 172 13.77 7.28 -3.08
C ILE A 172 12.99 6.27 -3.89
N THR A 173 13.61 5.12 -4.15
CA THR A 173 12.94 3.91 -4.61
C THR A 173 12.97 2.89 -3.50
N LEU A 174 11.83 2.27 -3.23
CA LEU A 174 11.72 1.20 -2.25
C LEU A 174 10.96 0.00 -2.79
N CYS A 175 11.32 -1.17 -2.29
CA CYS A 175 10.57 -2.40 -2.44
C CYS A 175 10.18 -2.92 -1.05
N GLY A 176 9.03 -3.59 -0.97
CA GLY A 176 8.55 -4.10 0.29
C GLY A 176 7.28 -4.91 0.13
N ARG A 177 6.53 -5.01 1.23
CA ARG A 177 5.22 -5.64 1.26
C ARG A 177 4.22 -4.75 1.99
N ILE A 178 2.95 -4.85 1.61
CA ILE A 178 1.84 -4.23 2.34
C ILE A 178 1.66 -5.00 3.65
N GLN A 179 1.65 -4.28 4.76
CA GLN A 179 1.49 -4.84 6.09
C GLN A 179 0.30 -4.20 6.78
N SER A 180 -0.51 -5.01 7.43
CA SER A 180 -1.56 -4.57 8.35
C SER A 180 -1.18 -4.93 9.78
N ARG A 181 -1.46 -4.03 10.73
CA ARG A 181 -1.34 -4.31 12.16
C ARG A 181 -2.48 -3.70 12.94
N ASN A 182 -3.00 -4.46 13.86
CA ASN A 182 -3.98 -3.94 14.80
C ASN A 182 -3.28 -3.20 15.94
N TYR A 183 -3.85 -2.08 16.34
CA TYR A 183 -3.42 -1.32 17.52
C TYR A 183 -4.64 -0.82 18.29
N THR A 184 -4.49 -0.74 19.60
CA THR A 184 -5.53 -0.25 20.49
C THR A 184 -5.34 1.24 20.73
N LYS A 185 -6.34 2.04 20.38
CA LYS A 185 -6.38 3.46 20.70
C LYS A 185 -7.32 3.69 21.88
N LYS A 186 -6.82 4.25 22.97
CA LYS A 186 -7.67 4.73 24.07
C LYS A 186 -8.42 5.96 23.59
N THR A 187 -9.75 5.94 23.70
CA THR A 187 -10.64 7.05 23.31
C THR A 187 -10.91 7.93 24.52
N ASP A 188 -10.99 7.33 25.70
CA ASP A 188 -11.10 7.94 27.02
C ASP A 188 -10.56 6.98 28.09
N GLU A 189 -10.70 7.30 29.37
CA GLU A 189 -10.11 6.53 30.48
C GLU A 189 -10.63 5.07 30.56
N THR A 190 -11.80 4.79 30.02
CA THR A 190 -12.47 3.48 30.14
C THR A 190 -12.67 2.76 28.81
N THR A 191 -12.59 3.49 27.69
CA THR A 191 -12.95 2.96 26.36
C THR A 191 -11.73 2.87 25.47
N SER A 192 -11.50 1.68 24.89
CA SER A 192 -10.46 1.46 23.90
C SER A 192 -11.04 0.89 22.61
N VAL A 193 -10.57 1.39 21.47
CA VAL A 193 -10.98 0.93 20.13
C VAL A 193 -9.80 0.31 19.43
N THR A 194 -9.96 -0.93 18.96
CA THR A 194 -8.97 -1.57 18.08
C THR A 194 -9.10 -0.99 16.68
N LYS A 195 -8.00 -0.50 16.13
CA LYS A 195 -7.89 0.02 14.78
C LYS A 195 -6.81 -0.73 14.01
N THR A 196 -6.98 -0.84 12.70
CA THR A 196 -5.96 -1.40 11.81
C THR A 196 -5.18 -0.27 11.16
N ALA A 197 -3.86 -0.30 11.31
CA ALA A 197 -2.93 0.54 10.56
C ALA A 197 -2.41 -0.25 9.36
N TYR A 198 -2.22 0.45 8.26
CA TYR A 198 -1.62 -0.07 7.04
C TYR A 198 -0.34 0.70 6.77
N GLU A 199 0.71 -0.01 6.42
CA GLU A 199 2.02 0.55 6.12
C GLU A 199 2.79 -0.36 5.17
N ILE A 200 3.83 0.16 4.53
CA ILE A 200 4.73 -0.65 3.73
C ILE A 200 5.92 -1.06 4.60
N SER A 201 6.07 -2.37 4.83
CA SER A 201 7.28 -2.91 5.45
C SER A 201 8.38 -3.02 4.38
N ILE A 202 9.40 -2.17 4.49
CA ILE A 202 10.46 -2.02 3.50
C ILE A 202 11.43 -3.20 3.59
N SER A 203 11.64 -3.90 2.47
CA SER A 203 12.68 -4.92 2.31
C SER A 203 13.97 -4.34 1.72
N ASN A 204 13.85 -3.42 0.78
CA ASN A 204 14.97 -2.74 0.15
C ASN A 204 14.65 -1.27 -0.13
N ILE A 205 15.67 -0.39 -0.04
CA ILE A 205 15.54 1.05 -0.26
C ILE A 205 16.85 1.62 -0.80
N CYS A 206 16.75 2.56 -1.73
CA CYS A 206 17.89 3.33 -2.26
C CYS A 206 17.43 4.75 -2.63
N LEU A 207 18.40 5.67 -2.75
CA LEU A 207 18.15 6.95 -3.42
C LEU A 207 17.80 6.67 -4.88
N ALA A 208 16.83 7.38 -5.42
CA ALA A 208 16.52 7.30 -6.85
C ALA A 208 17.58 8.08 -7.63
N ASP A 209 18.12 7.46 -8.70
CA ASP A 209 19.05 8.15 -9.60
C ASP A 209 18.35 9.33 -10.27
N ASN A 210 18.87 10.53 -10.06
CA ASN A 210 18.40 11.75 -10.72
C ASN A 210 18.84 11.86 -12.20
N SER A 211 19.43 10.82 -12.77
CA SER A 211 20.01 10.85 -14.11
C SER A 211 18.99 10.96 -15.26
N ALA A 212 17.69 10.81 -14.99
CA ALA A 212 16.66 10.88 -16.02
C ALA A 212 16.03 12.28 -16.22
N GLU A 213 16.31 13.26 -15.36
CA GLU A 213 15.69 14.61 -15.46
C GLU A 213 16.60 15.66 -16.14
N GLN A 214 17.86 15.33 -16.48
CA GLN A 214 18.83 16.31 -17.06
C GLN A 214 18.89 16.36 -18.59
N ASN A 215 18.06 15.61 -19.32
CA ASN A 215 18.09 15.59 -20.79
C ASN A 215 16.90 16.26 -21.48
N ILE A 216 16.31 17.30 -20.88
CA ILE A 216 15.40 18.20 -21.61
C ILE A 216 15.76 19.65 -21.23
N GLY A 217 16.79 20.18 -21.85
CA GLY A 217 17.14 21.57 -21.94
C GLY A 217 16.85 22.07 -23.35
#